data_ae1fd846dd0a0eb2726718b7273811f9
#
_entry.id   ae1fd846dd0a0eb2726718b7273811f9
#
_cell.length_a   1.000
_cell.length_b   1.000
_cell.length_c   1.000
_cell.angle_alpha   90.00
_cell.angle_beta   90.00
_cell.angle_gamma   90.00
#
_symmetry.space_group_name_H-M   'P 1'
#
loop_
_entity.id
_entity.type
_entity.pdbx_description
1 polymer ?
#
loop_
_entity_poly.entity_id
_entity_poly.type
_entity_poly.pdbx_seq_one_letter_code
_entity_poly.pdbx_strand_id
1 'polypeptide(L)'
;MLIDSKIGIAIFAYNRPSHLRRVLIAIEDYKIKNPINIFLDGPKKNSDKILQKEIKFLIKTNRNLKIRLNISKKNNGIKKSLNKNLDKMTKKYDFVIILEDDTIPRKDFFFFIQKIIKYRLDEKSAAICGYQLPSIHMKNKKIINFVRLNNFIPWGWAVRSDYWKKYRKDSSNSKKQKFKDLKSNIIKKIL
;
A
#
# COMPACT_ATOMS: atom_id res chain seq x y z
N MET A 1 -15.10 9.15 6.52
CA MET A 1 -15.40 8.60 5.19
C MET A 1 -15.41 7.07 5.26
N LEU A 2 -16.37 6.40 4.66
CA LEU A 2 -16.38 4.94 4.51
C LEU A 2 -15.92 4.60 3.09
N ILE A 3 -14.85 3.81 3.00
CA ILE A 3 -14.37 3.24 1.74
C ILE A 3 -15.13 1.94 1.51
N ASP A 4 -15.34 1.55 0.26
CA ASP A 4 -15.99 0.27 -0.08
C ASP A 4 -15.37 -0.87 0.76
N SER A 5 -16.21 -1.72 1.34
CA SER A 5 -15.79 -2.83 2.21
C SER A 5 -14.91 -3.86 1.49
N LYS A 6 -14.93 -3.89 0.18
CA LYS A 6 -14.07 -4.72 -0.67
C LYS A 6 -12.64 -4.18 -0.83
N ILE A 7 -12.36 -2.97 -0.32
CA ILE A 7 -11.04 -2.36 -0.33
C ILE A 7 -10.39 -2.48 1.04
N GLY A 8 -9.29 -3.22 1.13
CA GLY A 8 -8.47 -3.34 2.34
C GLY A 8 -7.42 -2.22 2.44
N ILE A 9 -7.06 -1.82 3.65
CA ILE A 9 -5.97 -0.87 3.91
C ILE A 9 -4.87 -1.59 4.68
N ALA A 10 -3.65 -1.55 4.15
CA ALA A 10 -2.44 -2.13 4.72
C ALA A 10 -1.38 -1.05 4.93
N ILE A 11 -0.80 -0.97 6.14
CA ILE A 11 0.37 -0.13 6.43
C ILE A 11 1.51 -1.05 6.84
N PHE A 12 2.65 -0.91 6.18
CA PHE A 12 3.87 -1.64 6.53
C PHE A 12 4.78 -0.75 7.37
N ALA A 13 5.13 -1.24 8.55
CA ALA A 13 5.93 -0.49 9.52
C ALA A 13 7.09 -1.34 10.07
N TYR A 14 8.13 -0.66 10.54
CA TYR A 14 9.31 -1.33 11.12
C TYR A 14 9.74 -0.70 12.46
N ASN A 15 10.46 0.42 12.44
CA ASN A 15 11.07 1.05 13.62
C ASN A 15 11.03 2.58 13.59
N ARG A 16 10.04 3.17 12.95
CA ARG A 16 9.90 4.63 12.77
C ARG A 16 8.59 5.15 13.41
N PRO A 17 8.50 5.25 14.74
CA PRO A 17 7.27 5.63 15.45
C PRO A 17 6.78 7.03 15.08
N SER A 18 7.69 8.01 14.93
CA SER A 18 7.32 9.38 14.57
C SER A 18 6.72 9.48 13.14
N HIS A 19 7.25 8.70 12.19
CA HIS A 19 6.71 8.64 10.84
C HIS A 19 5.33 7.99 10.83
N LEU A 20 5.20 6.82 11.47
CA LEU A 20 3.90 6.15 11.57
C LEU A 20 2.85 7.04 12.24
N ARG A 21 3.22 7.79 13.29
CA ARG A 21 2.32 8.76 13.96
C ARG A 21 1.75 9.75 12.95
N ARG A 22 2.58 10.33 12.08
CA ARG A 22 2.14 11.30 11.06
C ARG A 22 1.17 10.68 10.05
N VAL A 23 1.43 9.43 9.63
CA VAL A 23 0.53 8.69 8.73
C VAL A 23 -0.82 8.46 9.40
N LEU A 24 -0.84 8.02 10.68
CA LEU A 24 -2.07 7.76 11.41
C LEU A 24 -2.88 9.04 11.64
N ILE A 25 -2.24 10.15 11.99
CA ILE A 25 -2.91 11.45 12.14
C ILE A 25 -3.58 11.85 10.83
N ALA A 26 -2.88 11.76 9.69
CA ALA A 26 -3.46 12.10 8.39
C ALA A 26 -4.70 11.24 8.07
N ILE A 27 -4.65 9.93 8.34
CA ILE A 27 -5.79 9.03 8.11
C ILE A 27 -6.95 9.36 9.05
N GLU A 28 -6.67 9.74 10.30
CA GLU A 28 -7.66 10.15 11.29
C GLU A 28 -8.37 11.44 10.86
N ASP A 29 -7.62 12.45 10.43
CA ASP A 29 -8.17 13.72 9.92
C ASP A 29 -9.11 13.51 8.73
N TYR A 30 -8.86 12.48 7.93
CA TYR A 30 -9.74 12.11 6.80
C TYR A 30 -10.95 11.29 7.23
N LYS A 31 -11.08 11.01 8.53
CA LYS A 31 -12.21 10.29 9.14
C LYS A 31 -12.47 8.93 8.46
N ILE A 32 -11.41 8.21 8.12
CA ILE A 32 -11.49 6.86 7.54
C ILE A 32 -12.06 5.91 8.60
N LYS A 33 -13.15 5.21 8.27
CA LYS A 33 -13.84 4.29 9.19
C LYS A 33 -13.50 2.82 8.96
N ASN A 34 -12.83 2.50 7.85
CA ASN A 34 -12.41 1.14 7.51
C ASN A 34 -11.32 0.63 8.44
N PRO A 35 -11.29 -0.68 8.74
CA PRO A 35 -10.20 -1.26 9.50
C PRO A 35 -8.86 -1.13 8.76
N ILE A 36 -7.84 -0.66 9.49
CA ILE A 36 -6.47 -0.51 9.02
C ILE A 36 -5.65 -1.68 9.53
N ASN A 37 -5.03 -2.44 8.63
CA ASN A 37 -4.13 -3.53 8.99
C ASN A 37 -2.70 -2.99 9.01
N ILE A 38 -2.10 -2.89 10.20
CA ILE A 38 -0.69 -2.52 10.36
C ILE A 38 0.12 -3.80 10.48
N PHE A 39 1.11 -3.96 9.60
CA PHE A 39 2.06 -5.06 9.58
C PHE A 39 3.41 -4.57 10.09
N LEU A 40 3.68 -4.82 11.38
CA LEU A 40 4.92 -4.46 12.05
C LEU A 40 5.92 -5.60 11.86
N ASP A 41 6.98 -5.35 11.11
CA ASP A 41 8.05 -6.34 10.92
C ASP A 41 8.88 -6.52 12.19
N GLY A 42 9.53 -7.66 12.35
CA GLY A 42 10.32 -7.97 13.54
C GLY A 42 11.59 -7.13 13.68
N PRO A 43 12.13 -6.98 14.90
CA PRO A 43 13.36 -6.21 15.14
C PRO A 43 14.58 -6.96 14.59
N LYS A 44 15.59 -6.21 14.11
CA LYS A 44 16.94 -6.74 13.77
C LYS A 44 17.89 -6.63 14.96
N LYS A 45 17.77 -5.57 15.75
CA LYS A 45 18.66 -5.23 16.85
C LYS A 45 17.89 -4.73 18.07
N ASN A 46 18.56 -4.59 19.20
CA ASN A 46 17.89 -4.20 20.46
C ASN A 46 17.30 -2.79 20.40
N SER A 47 17.95 -1.84 19.74
CA SER A 47 17.40 -0.49 19.54
C SER A 47 16.06 -0.49 18.79
N ASP A 48 15.87 -1.42 17.85
CA ASP A 48 14.58 -1.53 17.16
C ASP A 48 13.46 -1.97 18.10
N LYS A 49 13.77 -2.80 19.11
CA LYS A 49 12.79 -3.25 20.10
C LYS A 49 12.22 -2.06 20.90
N ILE A 50 13.05 -1.06 21.21
CA ILE A 50 12.61 0.16 21.93
C ILE A 50 11.62 0.93 21.04
N LEU A 51 12.01 1.25 19.82
CA LEU A 51 11.17 1.97 18.87
C LEU A 51 9.86 1.22 18.56
N GLN A 52 9.92 -0.11 18.51
CA GLN A 52 8.72 -0.94 18.33
C GLN A 52 7.81 -0.97 19.55
N LYS A 53 8.33 -0.78 20.77
CA LYS A 53 7.49 -0.55 21.95
C LYS A 53 6.70 0.75 21.82
N GLU A 54 7.34 1.82 21.35
CA GLU A 54 6.68 3.10 21.06
C GLU A 54 5.58 2.96 19.99
N ILE A 55 5.86 2.24 18.91
CA ILE A 55 4.85 1.95 17.87
C ILE A 55 3.65 1.20 18.45
N LYS A 56 3.89 0.16 19.25
CA LYS A 56 2.83 -0.60 19.90
C LYS A 56 2.00 0.27 20.84
N PHE A 57 2.67 1.13 21.61
CA PHE A 57 2.01 2.08 22.50
C PHE A 57 1.16 3.09 21.71
N LEU A 58 1.72 3.70 20.67
CA LEU A 58 1.01 4.60 19.76
C LEU A 58 -0.28 3.96 19.21
N ILE A 59 -0.19 2.70 18.76
CA ILE A 59 -1.36 1.99 18.21
C ILE A 59 -2.37 1.65 19.31
N LYS A 60 -1.92 1.20 20.50
CA LYS A 60 -2.78 0.84 21.61
C LYS A 60 -3.57 2.04 22.16
N THR A 61 -2.96 3.21 22.14
CA THR A 61 -3.58 4.46 22.66
C THR A 61 -4.46 5.17 21.62
N ASN A 62 -4.34 4.83 20.33
CA ASN A 62 -5.22 5.39 19.32
C ASN A 62 -6.65 4.83 19.45
N ARG A 63 -7.61 5.71 19.73
CA ARG A 63 -9.04 5.39 19.92
C ARG A 63 -9.91 5.74 18.73
N ASN A 64 -9.36 6.48 17.78
CA ASN A 64 -10.12 7.07 16.68
C ASN A 64 -10.12 6.18 15.43
N LEU A 65 -9.10 5.33 15.29
CA LEU A 65 -8.94 4.42 14.17
C LEU A 65 -9.20 2.95 14.55
N LYS A 66 -9.82 2.21 13.66
CA LYS A 66 -9.98 0.75 13.80
C LYS A 66 -8.72 0.04 13.33
N ILE A 67 -7.73 -0.13 14.21
CA ILE A 67 -6.44 -0.71 13.86
C ILE A 67 -6.39 -2.20 14.22
N ARG A 68 -5.91 -3.01 13.28
CA ARG A 68 -5.55 -4.42 13.46
C ARG A 68 -4.03 -4.54 13.35
N LEU A 69 -3.36 -4.69 14.48
CA LEU A 69 -1.90 -4.82 14.52
C LEU A 69 -1.47 -6.29 14.32
N ASN A 70 -0.64 -6.51 13.32
CA ASN A 70 -0.03 -7.79 12.99
C ASN A 70 1.48 -7.70 13.20
N ILE A 71 2.02 -8.46 14.16
CA ILE A 71 3.43 -8.39 14.55
C ILE A 71 4.17 -9.62 14.04
N SER A 72 5.29 -9.40 13.38
CA SER A 72 6.22 -10.47 13.02
C SER A 72 7.23 -10.73 14.13
N LYS A 73 7.45 -12.01 14.47
CA LYS A 73 8.46 -12.40 15.47
C LYS A 73 9.89 -12.17 14.97
N LYS A 74 10.13 -12.33 13.66
CA LYS A 74 11.43 -12.17 13.01
C LYS A 74 11.38 -11.05 11.99
N ASN A 75 12.51 -10.40 11.76
CA ASN A 75 12.64 -9.45 10.66
C ASN A 75 12.62 -10.21 9.32
N ASN A 76 11.63 -9.90 8.51
CA ASN A 76 11.48 -10.49 7.18
C ASN A 76 12.02 -9.57 6.08
N GLY A 77 12.19 -8.29 6.38
CA GLY A 77 12.41 -7.24 5.41
C GLY A 77 11.14 -6.93 4.60
N ILE A 78 11.11 -5.74 3.99
CA ILE A 78 9.91 -5.22 3.33
C ILE A 78 9.36 -6.17 2.27
N LYS A 79 10.19 -6.76 1.42
CA LYS A 79 9.77 -7.64 0.33
C LYS A 79 9.03 -8.89 0.82
N LYS A 80 9.57 -9.60 1.82
CA LYS A 80 8.92 -10.80 2.38
C LYS A 80 7.68 -10.42 3.18
N SER A 81 7.74 -9.34 3.98
CA SER A 81 6.62 -8.84 4.76
C SER A 81 5.46 -8.47 3.85
N LEU A 82 5.72 -7.71 2.79
CA LEU A 82 4.72 -7.30 1.81
C LEU A 82 4.10 -8.52 1.12
N ASN A 83 4.90 -9.41 0.55
CA ASN A 83 4.41 -10.59 -0.13
C ASN A 83 3.50 -11.45 0.76
N LYS A 84 3.98 -11.81 1.97
CA LYS A 84 3.24 -12.64 2.92
C LYS A 84 1.90 -12.02 3.32
N ASN A 85 1.88 -10.72 3.55
CA ASN A 85 0.71 -10.06 4.08
C ASN A 85 -0.28 -9.66 2.98
N LEU A 86 0.20 -9.31 1.79
CA LEU A 86 -0.68 -9.13 0.64
C LEU A 86 -1.31 -10.45 0.19
N ASP A 87 -0.60 -11.58 0.25
CA ASP A 87 -1.18 -12.91 0.00
C ASP A 87 -2.38 -13.20 0.93
N LYS A 88 -2.36 -12.68 2.18
CA LYS A 88 -3.49 -12.79 3.12
C LYS A 88 -4.59 -11.79 2.81
N MET A 89 -4.23 -10.53 2.55
CA MET A 89 -5.18 -9.45 2.30
C MET A 89 -6.00 -9.71 1.03
N THR A 90 -5.35 -10.15 -0.04
CA THR A 90 -5.99 -10.41 -1.34
C THR A 90 -6.92 -11.64 -1.36
N LYS A 91 -6.97 -12.41 -0.27
CA LYS A 91 -8.00 -13.44 -0.05
C LYS A 91 -9.32 -12.85 0.47
N LYS A 92 -9.27 -11.66 1.07
CA LYS A 92 -10.40 -11.02 1.76
C LYS A 92 -10.94 -9.81 1.03
N TYR A 93 -10.10 -9.15 0.25
CA TYR A 93 -10.42 -7.88 -0.40
C TYR A 93 -10.19 -7.99 -1.91
N ASP A 94 -10.99 -7.30 -2.70
CA ASP A 94 -10.82 -7.22 -4.16
C ASP A 94 -9.68 -6.28 -4.53
N PHE A 95 -9.45 -5.27 -3.69
CA PHE A 95 -8.33 -4.33 -3.78
C PHE A 95 -7.67 -4.16 -2.42
N VAL A 96 -6.37 -3.92 -2.42
CA VAL A 96 -5.62 -3.56 -1.21
C VAL A 96 -4.87 -2.26 -1.45
N ILE A 97 -5.14 -1.25 -0.63
CA ILE A 97 -4.35 -0.02 -0.55
C ILE A 97 -3.14 -0.29 0.32
N ILE A 98 -1.97 0.06 -0.16
CA ILE A 98 -0.68 -0.15 0.50
C ILE A 98 -0.03 1.20 0.81
N LEU A 99 0.32 1.40 2.07
CA LEU A 99 1.12 2.52 2.56
C LEU A 99 2.33 1.97 3.31
N GLU A 100 3.42 2.74 3.34
CA GLU A 100 4.54 2.54 4.25
C GLU A 100 4.44 3.52 5.42
N ASP A 101 5.19 3.28 6.49
CA ASP A 101 5.13 4.10 7.71
C ASP A 101 5.61 5.55 7.53
N ASP A 102 6.19 5.88 6.38
CA ASP A 102 6.60 7.23 5.97
C ASP A 102 5.78 7.81 4.80
N THR A 103 4.80 7.07 4.30
CA THR A 103 3.94 7.50 3.19
C THR A 103 2.70 8.21 3.74
N ILE A 104 2.74 9.52 3.85
CA ILE A 104 1.60 10.33 4.30
C ILE A 104 0.64 10.53 3.13
N PRO A 105 -0.57 9.94 3.15
CA PRO A 105 -1.52 10.14 2.07
C PRO A 105 -2.05 11.57 2.06
N ARG A 106 -2.37 12.10 0.88
CA ARG A 106 -3.12 13.36 0.76
C ARG A 106 -4.60 13.13 1.07
N LYS A 107 -5.31 14.23 1.38
CA LYS A 107 -6.72 14.19 1.77
C LYS A 107 -7.62 13.47 0.75
N ASP A 108 -7.33 13.61 -0.52
CA ASP A 108 -8.11 13.06 -1.62
C ASP A 108 -7.64 11.66 -2.06
N PHE A 109 -6.54 11.14 -1.53
CA PHE A 109 -5.93 9.88 -1.95
C PHE A 109 -6.90 8.68 -1.91
N PHE A 110 -7.58 8.48 -0.78
CA PHE A 110 -8.52 7.36 -0.64
C PHE A 110 -9.73 7.51 -1.56
N PHE A 111 -10.23 8.74 -1.70
CA PHE A 111 -11.33 9.05 -2.59
C PHE A 111 -10.94 8.81 -4.06
N PHE A 112 -9.74 9.23 -4.44
CA PHE A 112 -9.17 9.00 -5.77
C PHE A 112 -9.11 7.52 -6.12
N ILE A 113 -8.51 6.68 -5.25
CA ILE A 113 -8.44 5.23 -5.45
C ILE A 113 -9.84 4.64 -5.60
N GLN A 114 -10.78 4.98 -4.70
CA GLN A 114 -12.14 4.48 -4.74
C GLN A 114 -12.87 4.90 -6.03
N LYS A 115 -12.65 6.12 -6.49
CA LYS A 115 -13.26 6.63 -7.72
C LYS A 115 -12.77 5.89 -8.96
N ILE A 116 -11.45 5.64 -9.06
CA ILE A 116 -10.88 4.86 -10.15
C ILE A 116 -11.49 3.46 -10.19
N ILE A 117 -11.56 2.77 -9.04
CA ILE A 117 -12.16 1.44 -8.93
C ILE A 117 -13.65 1.48 -9.32
N LYS A 118 -14.42 2.42 -8.78
CA LYS A 118 -15.86 2.54 -9.05
C LYS A 118 -16.16 2.72 -10.53
N TYR A 119 -15.39 3.53 -11.24
CA TYR A 119 -15.59 3.78 -12.66
C TYR A 119 -14.80 2.81 -13.57
N ARG A 120 -14.22 1.77 -13.01
CA ARG A 120 -13.46 0.72 -13.73
C ARG A 120 -12.33 1.27 -14.61
N LEU A 121 -11.75 2.39 -14.19
CA LEU A 121 -10.65 3.02 -14.92
C LEU A 121 -9.33 2.24 -14.81
N ASP A 122 -9.31 1.24 -13.92
CA ASP A 122 -8.18 0.35 -13.64
C ASP A 122 -8.17 -0.95 -14.44
N GLU A 123 -9.20 -1.23 -15.28
CA GLU A 123 -9.37 -2.56 -15.92
C GLU A 123 -8.11 -3.07 -16.66
N LYS A 124 -7.32 -2.16 -17.20
CA LYS A 124 -6.05 -2.49 -17.89
C LYS A 124 -4.81 -2.24 -17.01
N SER A 125 -4.97 -1.97 -15.71
CA SER A 125 -3.89 -1.60 -14.80
C SER A 125 -3.76 -2.61 -13.68
N ALA A 126 -2.53 -3.03 -13.37
CA ALA A 126 -2.25 -3.94 -12.24
C ALA A 126 -2.26 -3.21 -10.90
N ALA A 127 -1.95 -1.92 -10.90
CA ALA A 127 -1.92 -1.07 -9.71
C ALA A 127 -2.38 0.35 -10.01
N ILE A 128 -2.86 1.03 -8.97
CA ILE A 128 -3.20 2.44 -8.97
C ILE A 128 -2.21 3.13 -8.03
N CYS A 129 -1.40 4.06 -8.53
CA CYS A 129 -0.41 4.78 -7.73
C CYS A 129 -0.93 6.17 -7.38
N GLY A 130 -0.78 6.55 -6.10
CA GLY A 130 -1.21 7.86 -5.60
C GLY A 130 -0.15 8.96 -5.73
N TYR A 131 1.00 8.66 -6.29
CA TYR A 131 2.07 9.63 -6.47
C TYR A 131 1.81 10.54 -7.67
N GLN A 132 1.91 11.84 -7.46
CA GLN A 132 1.84 12.83 -8.52
C GLN A 132 3.25 13.14 -9.02
N LEU A 133 3.51 12.85 -10.29
CA LEU A 133 4.77 13.25 -10.92
C LEU A 133 4.85 14.78 -10.97
N PRO A 134 5.95 15.38 -10.47
CA PRO A 134 6.19 16.79 -10.69
C PRO A 134 6.34 17.01 -12.21
N SER A 135 5.60 17.95 -12.75
CA SER A 135 5.71 18.39 -14.15
C SER A 135 5.56 17.31 -15.24
N ILE A 136 4.40 16.70 -15.36
CA ILE A 136 3.93 16.43 -16.72
C ILE A 136 3.43 17.80 -17.23
N HIS A 137 4.28 18.54 -17.90
CA HIS A 137 3.91 19.75 -18.62
C HIS A 137 3.02 19.36 -19.80
N MET A 138 1.73 19.32 -19.52
CA MET A 138 0.75 19.10 -20.56
C MET A 138 0.61 20.38 -21.34
N LYS A 139 1.04 20.39 -22.57
CA LYS A 139 0.93 21.49 -23.51
C LYS A 139 -0.51 22.00 -23.72
N ASN A 140 -1.51 21.22 -23.34
CA ASN A 140 -2.93 21.57 -23.36
C ASN A 140 -3.50 21.59 -21.95
N LYS A 141 -4.09 22.71 -21.52
CA LYS A 141 -4.69 23.01 -20.22
C LYS A 141 -5.88 22.11 -19.79
N LYS A 142 -6.00 20.88 -20.27
CA LYS A 142 -6.98 19.94 -19.75
C LYS A 142 -6.45 19.37 -18.43
N ILE A 143 -7.19 19.59 -17.37
CA ILE A 143 -6.92 18.96 -16.06
C ILE A 143 -7.08 17.47 -16.24
N ILE A 144 -5.93 16.76 -16.30
CA ILE A 144 -5.93 15.30 -16.30
C ILE A 144 -5.84 14.86 -14.85
N ASN A 145 -6.89 14.21 -14.40
CA ASN A 145 -6.98 13.72 -13.02
C ASN A 145 -6.16 12.46 -12.78
N PHE A 146 -5.79 11.72 -13.83
CA PHE A 146 -4.91 10.55 -13.78
C PHE A 146 -4.34 10.23 -15.16
N VAL A 147 -3.19 9.54 -15.17
CA VAL A 147 -2.54 9.03 -16.38
C VAL A 147 -2.19 7.57 -16.21
N ARG A 148 -2.19 6.79 -17.29
CA ARG A 148 -1.61 5.46 -17.32
C ARG A 148 -0.15 5.54 -17.69
N LEU A 149 0.71 4.93 -16.88
CA LEU A 149 2.15 4.95 -17.08
C LEU A 149 2.72 3.53 -17.06
N ASN A 150 3.81 3.32 -17.78
CA ASN A 150 4.61 2.10 -17.74
C ASN A 150 5.44 1.96 -16.45
N ASN A 151 5.40 2.96 -15.57
CA ASN A 151 6.21 3.02 -14.37
C ASN A 151 5.36 2.72 -13.14
N PHE A 152 5.92 1.92 -12.23
CA PHE A 152 5.33 1.66 -10.92
C PHE A 152 6.06 2.49 -9.87
N ILE A 153 5.29 3.29 -9.12
CA ILE A 153 5.80 4.12 -8.02
C ILE A 153 5.14 3.63 -6.73
N PRO A 154 5.91 3.02 -5.79
CA PRO A 154 5.35 2.36 -4.61
C PRO A 154 4.98 3.32 -3.46
N TRP A 155 4.86 4.61 -3.69
CA TRP A 155 4.54 5.61 -2.67
C TRP A 155 3.03 5.84 -2.58
N GLY A 156 2.36 4.99 -1.79
CA GLY A 156 0.91 4.99 -1.69
C GLY A 156 0.26 4.46 -2.97
N TRP A 157 -0.14 3.21 -2.95
CA TRP A 157 -0.69 2.53 -4.12
C TRP A 157 -1.77 1.52 -3.72
N ALA A 158 -2.55 1.10 -4.69
CA ALA A 158 -3.49 0.01 -4.54
C ALA A 158 -3.24 -1.06 -5.60
N VAL A 159 -3.45 -2.32 -5.23
CA VAL A 159 -3.33 -3.47 -6.12
C VAL A 159 -4.66 -4.22 -6.21
N ARG A 160 -5.01 -4.70 -7.39
CA ARG A 160 -6.10 -5.65 -7.59
C ARG A 160 -5.68 -7.03 -7.13
N SER A 161 -6.57 -7.72 -6.45
CA SER A 161 -6.28 -9.04 -5.86
C SER A 161 -6.07 -10.14 -6.90
N ASP A 162 -6.77 -10.09 -8.02
CA ASP A 162 -6.58 -11.03 -9.15
C ASP A 162 -5.19 -10.86 -9.79
N TYR A 163 -4.75 -9.61 -10.03
CA TYR A 163 -3.41 -9.34 -10.55
C TYR A 163 -2.32 -9.75 -9.57
N TRP A 164 -2.52 -9.48 -8.26
CA TRP A 164 -1.57 -9.94 -7.24
C TRP A 164 -1.43 -11.46 -7.24
N LYS A 165 -2.54 -12.20 -7.25
CA LYS A 165 -2.53 -13.67 -7.29
C LYS A 165 -1.81 -14.20 -8.52
N LYS A 166 -2.07 -13.61 -9.70
CA LYS A 166 -1.38 -13.95 -10.95
C LYS A 166 0.12 -13.70 -10.84
N TYR A 167 0.52 -12.51 -10.38
CA TYR A 167 1.93 -12.18 -10.15
C TYR A 167 2.62 -13.17 -9.22
N ARG A 168 1.97 -13.58 -8.12
CA ARG A 168 2.52 -14.55 -7.16
C ARG A 168 2.69 -15.92 -7.78
N LYS A 169 1.72 -16.39 -8.57
CA LYS A 169 1.80 -17.66 -9.31
C LYS A 169 2.96 -17.65 -10.30
N ASP A 170 3.07 -16.59 -11.10
CA ASP A 170 4.11 -16.46 -12.11
C ASP A 170 5.50 -16.34 -11.47
N SER A 171 5.62 -15.62 -10.34
CA SER A 171 6.88 -15.48 -9.59
C SER A 171 7.34 -16.76 -8.90
N SER A 172 6.43 -17.67 -8.55
CA SER A 172 6.76 -18.98 -7.96
C SER A 172 7.26 -19.98 -9.01
N ASN A 173 6.77 -19.86 -10.25
CA ASN A 173 7.12 -20.75 -11.34
C ASN A 173 8.40 -20.34 -12.08
N SER A 174 8.95 -19.17 -11.80
CA SER A 174 10.10 -18.63 -12.53
C SER A 174 11.39 -18.70 -11.73
N LYS A 175 12.30 -19.60 -12.10
CA LYS A 175 13.72 -19.50 -11.76
C LYS A 175 14.26 -18.15 -12.25
N LYS A 176 15.18 -17.57 -11.49
CA LYS A 176 15.84 -16.23 -11.53
C LYS A 176 15.81 -15.37 -12.84
N GLN A 177 15.71 -15.99 -14.01
CA GLN A 177 15.74 -15.29 -15.32
C GLN A 177 14.46 -14.48 -15.56
N LYS A 178 13.29 -15.04 -15.27
CA LYS A 178 11.99 -14.38 -15.47
C LYS A 178 11.71 -13.21 -14.53
N PHE A 179 12.49 -13.02 -13.47
CA PHE A 179 12.27 -11.89 -12.56
C PHE A 179 12.63 -10.52 -13.19
N LYS A 180 13.63 -10.49 -14.09
CA LYS A 180 13.94 -9.30 -14.91
C LYS A 180 12.82 -9.03 -15.91
N ASP A 181 12.31 -10.07 -16.56
CA ASP A 181 11.28 -9.95 -17.58
C ASP A 181 9.90 -9.69 -16.98
N LEU A 182 9.60 -10.20 -15.77
CA LEU A 182 8.36 -9.89 -15.06
C LEU A 182 8.36 -8.49 -14.45
N LYS A 183 9.50 -8.01 -13.97
CA LYS A 183 9.64 -6.58 -13.61
C LYS A 183 9.34 -5.69 -14.82
N SER A 184 9.86 -6.06 -15.97
CA SER A 184 9.58 -5.46 -17.28
C SER A 184 8.12 -5.65 -17.72
N ASN A 185 7.53 -6.83 -17.56
CA ASN A 185 6.18 -7.16 -18.02
C ASN A 185 5.07 -6.74 -17.06
N ILE A 186 5.31 -6.69 -15.74
CA ILE A 186 4.41 -6.03 -14.79
C ILE A 186 4.46 -4.52 -15.01
N ILE A 187 5.64 -3.97 -15.21
CA ILE A 187 5.83 -2.57 -15.58
C ILE A 187 5.21 -2.26 -16.95
N LYS A 188 5.33 -3.16 -17.95
CA LYS A 188 4.74 -3.01 -19.29
C LYS A 188 3.22 -3.26 -19.36
N LYS A 189 2.60 -3.93 -18.39
CA LYS A 189 1.14 -4.15 -18.30
C LYS A 189 0.43 -3.25 -17.30
N ILE A 190 1.14 -2.30 -16.71
CA ILE A 190 0.60 -1.17 -15.93
C ILE A 190 0.24 0.01 -16.89
N LEU A 191 0.11 -0.26 -18.18
CA LEU A 191 -0.31 0.70 -19.23
C LEU A 191 -1.69 0.39 -19.73
#